data_b6bfaa635a97df79eadd9d95f0cc8936
#
_entry.id   b6bfaa635a97df79eadd9d95f0cc8936
#
_cell.length_a   1.000
_cell.length_b   1.000
_cell.length_c   1.000
_cell.angle_alpha   90.00
_cell.angle_beta   90.00
_cell.angle_gamma   90.00
#
_symmetry.space_group_name_H-M   'P 1'
#
loop_
_entity.id
_entity.type
_entity.pdbx_description
1 polymer ?
#
loop_
_entity_poly.entity_id
_entity_poly.type
_entity_poly.pdbx_seq_one_letter_code
_entity_poly.pdbx_strand_id
1 'polypeptide(L)'
;AVDDAANVMSGYDPKEVKIESDYDTTRENLLTILNKGQEALNHALEIAKQSEHPRAFEVVGNLMKQQADINQQLLDLHQQKQKLEGKKENKAPGVQNNSIYVGSTKELNKFLHD
;
A
#
# COMPACT_ATOMS: atom_id res chain seq x y z
N ALA A 1 -19.04 1.64 -32.70
CA ALA A 1 -19.74 0.74 -32.00
C ALA A 1 -19.69 0.98 -30.49
N VAL A 2 -19.45 -0.04 -29.73
CA VAL A 2 -19.52 0.11 -28.29
C VAL A 2 -18.51 1.11 -27.78
N ASP A 3 -17.32 1.05 -28.33
CA ASP A 3 -16.25 1.96 -27.92
C ASP A 3 -16.58 3.40 -28.23
N ASP A 4 -17.20 3.62 -29.39
CA ASP A 4 -17.56 4.95 -29.77
C ASP A 4 -18.63 5.52 -28.86
N ALA A 5 -19.57 4.67 -28.49
CA ALA A 5 -20.62 5.11 -27.60
C ALA A 5 -20.04 5.48 -26.23
N ALA A 6 -19.11 4.71 -25.75
CA ALA A 6 -18.47 4.98 -24.48
C ALA A 6 -17.70 6.28 -24.52
N ASN A 7 -17.04 6.55 -25.64
CA ASN A 7 -16.28 7.77 -25.79
C ASN A 7 -17.17 8.99 -25.86
N VAL A 8 -18.28 8.83 -26.51
CA VAL A 8 -19.21 9.94 -26.65
C VAL A 8 -19.83 10.28 -25.31
N MET A 9 -19.92 9.28 -24.48
CA MET A 9 -20.51 9.51 -23.20
C MET A 9 -19.64 10.20 -22.26
N SER A 10 -19.46 11.37 -22.39
CA SER A 10 -18.88 12.10 -21.36
C SER A 10 -17.42 12.19 -21.12
N GLY A 11 -16.73 12.51 -22.07
CA GLY A 11 -15.32 12.75 -21.84
C GLY A 11 -14.61 11.59 -21.17
N TYR A 12 -15.11 10.43 -21.40
CA TYR A 12 -14.52 9.24 -20.87
C TYR A 12 -13.11 9.03 -21.45
N ASP A 13 -12.14 8.85 -20.61
CA ASP A 13 -10.76 8.58 -21.00
C ASP A 13 -10.42 7.13 -20.70
N PRO A 14 -10.24 6.31 -21.74
CA PRO A 14 -9.93 4.89 -21.51
C PRO A 14 -8.66 4.69 -20.69
N LYS A 15 -7.72 5.60 -20.83
CA LYS A 15 -6.47 5.51 -20.11
C LYS A 15 -6.68 5.70 -18.61
N GLU A 16 -7.49 6.68 -18.26
CA GLU A 16 -7.79 6.94 -16.87
C GLU A 16 -8.54 5.79 -16.23
N VAL A 17 -9.50 5.25 -16.95
CA VAL A 17 -10.28 4.13 -16.44
C VAL A 17 -9.38 2.93 -16.22
N LYS A 18 -8.45 2.70 -17.15
CA LYS A 18 -7.55 1.57 -17.02
C LYS A 18 -6.62 1.73 -15.82
N ILE A 19 -6.11 2.93 -15.61
CA ILE A 19 -5.25 3.21 -14.46
C ILE A 19 -6.01 2.97 -13.17
N GLU A 20 -7.23 3.47 -13.09
CA GLU A 20 -8.03 3.31 -11.89
C GLU A 20 -8.37 1.85 -11.64
N SER A 21 -8.72 1.14 -12.70
CA SER A 21 -9.02 -0.28 -12.60
C SER A 21 -7.81 -1.08 -12.14
N ASP A 22 -6.65 -0.77 -12.71
CA ASP A 22 -5.42 -1.45 -12.34
C ASP A 22 -5.04 -1.13 -10.89
N TYR A 23 -5.25 0.11 -10.48
CA TYR A 23 -5.00 0.50 -9.10
C TYR A 23 -5.88 -0.31 -8.15
N ASP A 24 -7.17 -0.38 -8.45
CA ASP A 24 -8.10 -1.09 -7.59
C ASP A 24 -7.76 -2.56 -7.50
N THR A 25 -7.41 -3.17 -8.63
CA THR A 25 -7.04 -4.58 -8.65
C THR A 25 -5.77 -4.82 -7.83
N THR A 26 -4.79 -3.98 -8.01
CA THR A 26 -3.52 -4.11 -7.29
C THR A 26 -3.74 -3.91 -5.80
N ARG A 27 -4.53 -2.91 -5.45
CA ARG A 27 -4.82 -2.65 -4.04
C ARG A 27 -5.51 -3.84 -3.39
N GLU A 28 -6.50 -4.40 -4.08
CA GLU A 28 -7.20 -5.57 -3.56
C GLU A 28 -6.27 -6.75 -3.40
N ASN A 29 -5.40 -6.96 -4.37
CA ASN A 29 -4.44 -8.06 -4.29
C ASN A 29 -3.48 -7.87 -3.11
N LEU A 30 -2.99 -6.66 -2.93
CA LEU A 30 -2.08 -6.38 -1.81
C LEU A 30 -2.78 -6.57 -0.47
N LEU A 31 -4.03 -6.12 -0.38
CA LEU A 31 -4.79 -6.29 0.85
C LEU A 31 -5.03 -7.76 1.15
N THR A 32 -5.32 -8.54 0.12
CA THR A 32 -5.53 -9.96 0.29
C THR A 32 -4.25 -10.64 0.80
N ILE A 33 -3.12 -10.27 0.21
CA ILE A 33 -1.84 -10.82 0.63
C ILE A 33 -1.54 -10.42 2.07
N LEU A 34 -1.81 -9.17 2.42
CA LEU A 34 -1.59 -8.71 3.79
C LEU A 34 -2.43 -9.48 4.79
N ASN A 35 -3.70 -9.69 4.46
CA ASN A 35 -4.59 -10.40 5.36
C ASN A 35 -4.18 -11.86 5.53
N LYS A 36 -3.88 -12.53 4.43
CA LYS A 36 -3.48 -13.92 4.49
C LYS A 36 -2.10 -14.05 5.13
N GLY A 37 -1.23 -13.11 4.85
CA GLY A 37 0.08 -13.09 5.46
C GLY A 37 0.01 -12.89 6.97
N GLN A 38 -0.92 -12.08 7.43
CA GLN A 38 -1.11 -11.87 8.85
C GLN A 38 -1.55 -13.15 9.54
N GLU A 39 -2.45 -13.89 8.92
CA GLU A 39 -2.87 -15.17 9.44
C GLU A 39 -1.70 -16.15 9.53
N ALA A 40 -0.92 -16.21 8.46
CA ALA A 40 0.24 -17.09 8.42
C ALA A 40 1.27 -16.69 9.47
N LEU A 41 1.46 -15.39 9.65
CA LEU A 41 2.40 -14.89 10.64
C LEU A 41 1.97 -15.27 12.05
N ASN A 42 0.68 -15.10 12.34
CA ASN A 42 0.16 -15.46 13.65
C ASN A 42 0.35 -16.94 13.93
N HIS A 43 0.10 -17.75 12.91
CA HIS A 43 0.27 -19.20 13.06
C HIS A 43 1.73 -19.56 13.24
N ALA A 44 2.60 -18.95 12.46
CA ALA A 44 4.04 -19.20 12.56
C ALA A 44 4.58 -18.78 13.93
N LEU A 45 4.07 -17.70 14.47
CA LEU A 45 4.48 -17.23 15.78
C LEU A 45 4.08 -18.24 16.86
N GLU A 46 2.88 -18.78 16.75
CA GLU A 46 2.43 -19.80 17.69
C GLU A 46 3.31 -21.04 17.64
N ILE A 47 3.64 -21.47 16.44
CA ILE A 47 4.51 -22.61 16.26
C ILE A 47 5.89 -22.31 16.84
N ALA A 48 6.41 -21.12 16.61
CA ALA A 48 7.71 -20.74 17.11
C ALA A 48 7.74 -20.75 18.64
N LYS A 49 6.69 -20.25 19.26
CA LYS A 49 6.60 -20.23 20.71
C LYS A 49 6.60 -21.63 21.28
N GLN A 50 5.91 -22.53 20.63
CA GLN A 50 5.82 -23.91 21.09
C GLN A 50 7.12 -24.68 20.86
N SER A 51 7.75 -24.43 19.72
CA SER A 51 8.96 -25.17 19.38
C SER A 51 10.18 -24.68 20.15
N GLU A 52 10.17 -23.40 20.53
CA GLU A 52 11.31 -22.78 21.20
C GLU A 52 12.59 -22.89 20.40
N HIS A 53 12.46 -23.07 19.10
CA HIS A 53 13.60 -23.24 18.23
C HIS A 53 14.00 -21.87 17.65
N PRO A 54 15.27 -21.48 17.77
CA PRO A 54 15.70 -20.16 17.27
C PRO A 54 15.37 -19.93 15.80
N ARG A 55 15.50 -20.98 15.01
CA ARG A 55 15.23 -20.84 13.59
C ARG A 55 13.76 -20.49 13.32
N ALA A 56 12.87 -21.01 14.14
CA ALA A 56 11.45 -20.70 13.98
C ALA A 56 11.19 -19.21 14.18
N PHE A 57 11.89 -18.60 15.14
CA PHE A 57 11.76 -17.18 15.38
C PHE A 57 12.38 -16.35 14.25
N GLU A 58 13.44 -16.86 13.63
CA GLU A 58 14.01 -16.21 12.46
C GLU A 58 13.00 -16.18 11.31
N VAL A 59 12.30 -17.28 11.10
CA VAL A 59 11.27 -17.34 10.06
C VAL A 59 10.18 -16.33 10.35
N VAL A 60 9.75 -16.22 11.60
CA VAL A 60 8.76 -15.25 12.00
C VAL A 60 9.26 -13.83 11.70
N GLY A 61 10.50 -13.55 12.03
CA GLY A 61 11.09 -12.25 11.76
C GLY A 61 11.09 -11.92 10.28
N ASN A 62 11.42 -12.88 9.44
CA ASN A 62 11.41 -12.69 8.01
C ASN A 62 10.00 -12.45 7.49
N LEU A 63 9.03 -13.16 8.02
CA LEU A 63 7.63 -12.96 7.62
C LEU A 63 7.15 -11.57 8.02
N MET A 64 7.54 -11.10 9.19
CA MET A 64 7.18 -9.76 9.62
C MET A 64 7.77 -8.71 8.68
N LYS A 65 9.00 -8.92 8.27
CA LYS A 65 9.66 -8.00 7.36
C LYS A 65 8.95 -7.98 6.02
N GLN A 66 8.57 -9.16 5.52
CA GLN A 66 7.86 -9.25 4.25
C GLN A 66 6.51 -8.57 4.33
N GLN A 67 5.81 -8.71 5.44
CA GLN A 67 4.54 -8.03 5.64
C GLN A 67 4.73 -6.51 5.63
N ALA A 68 5.78 -6.05 6.28
CA ALA A 68 6.07 -4.62 6.27
C ALA A 68 6.37 -4.12 4.88
N ASP A 69 7.10 -4.92 4.10
CA ASP A 69 7.41 -4.55 2.71
C ASP A 69 6.16 -4.45 1.87
N ILE A 70 5.25 -5.39 2.04
CA ILE A 70 3.99 -5.36 1.29
C ILE A 70 3.15 -4.15 1.69
N ASN A 71 3.14 -3.84 2.97
CA ASN A 71 2.43 -2.67 3.44
C ASN A 71 3.03 -1.39 2.83
N GLN A 72 4.34 -1.35 2.70
CA GLN A 72 5.01 -0.22 2.07
C GLN A 72 4.62 -0.14 0.59
N GLN A 73 4.51 -1.29 -0.08
CA GLN A 73 4.07 -1.30 -1.46
C GLN A 73 2.67 -0.74 -1.61
N LEU A 74 1.81 -1.02 -0.66
CA LEU A 74 0.46 -0.46 -0.70
C LEU A 74 0.49 1.04 -0.57
N LEU A 75 1.32 1.56 0.33
CA LEU A 75 1.48 3.00 0.49
C LEU A 75 2.07 3.62 -0.76
N ASP A 76 3.05 2.96 -1.35
CA ASP A 76 3.65 3.44 -2.59
C ASP A 76 2.63 3.50 -3.71
N LEU A 77 1.76 2.51 -3.76
CA LEU A 77 0.69 2.47 -4.75
C LEU A 77 -0.23 3.67 -4.59
N HIS A 78 -0.58 4.00 -3.36
CA HIS A 78 -1.41 5.17 -3.08
C HIS A 78 -0.72 6.45 -3.53
N GLN A 79 0.56 6.56 -3.26
CA GLN A 79 1.32 7.73 -3.67
C GLN A 79 1.38 7.86 -5.17
N GLN A 80 1.56 6.75 -5.86
CA GLN A 80 1.59 6.75 -7.31
C GLN A 80 0.26 7.20 -7.89
N LYS A 81 -0.82 6.73 -7.31
CA LYS A 81 -2.13 7.13 -7.77
C LYS A 81 -2.35 8.62 -7.54
N GLN A 82 -1.96 9.11 -6.38
CA GLN A 82 -2.08 10.52 -6.08
C GLN A 82 -1.26 11.36 -7.03
N LYS A 83 -0.08 10.91 -7.37
CA LYS A 83 0.75 11.61 -8.34
C LYS A 83 0.07 11.73 -9.67
N LEU A 84 -0.53 10.65 -10.13
CA LEU A 84 -1.22 10.65 -11.41
C LEU A 84 -2.42 11.57 -11.39
N GLU A 85 -3.14 11.59 -10.29
CA GLU A 85 -4.29 12.48 -10.17
C GLU A 85 -3.85 13.89 -9.85
N GLY A 86 -2.82 14.01 -9.07
CA GLY A 86 -2.32 15.29 -8.64
C GLY A 86 -1.74 16.14 -9.72
N LYS A 87 -1.36 15.54 -10.83
CA LYS A 87 -0.89 16.29 -11.96
C LYS A 87 -1.97 17.21 -12.47
N LYS A 88 -3.22 16.89 -12.22
CA LYS A 88 -4.31 17.72 -12.64
C LYS A 88 -4.57 18.82 -11.67
N GLU A 89 -4.49 18.51 -10.40
CA GLU A 89 -4.79 19.50 -9.41
C GLU A 89 -3.60 20.25 -8.99
N ASN A 90 -2.54 19.48 -9.00
CA ASN A 90 -1.41 20.23 -8.91
C ASN A 90 -1.06 21.02 -7.77
N LYS A 91 -0.09 21.05 -7.30
CA LYS A 91 0.43 21.89 -6.51
C LYS A 91 0.42 21.87 -5.11
N ALA A 92 -0.18 22.68 -4.54
CA ALA A 92 -0.21 22.80 -3.11
C ALA A 92 -0.32 21.46 -2.41
N PRO A 93 -1.19 20.58 -2.90
CA PRO A 93 -1.32 19.27 -2.28
C PRO A 93 -0.04 18.47 -2.26
N GLY A 94 0.72 18.54 -3.33
CA GLY A 94 1.96 17.81 -3.38
C GLY A 94 2.92 18.25 -2.32
N VAL A 95 3.01 19.55 -2.13
CA VAL A 95 3.90 20.11 -1.12
C VAL A 95 3.42 19.73 0.26
N GLN A 96 2.12 19.84 0.46
CA GLN A 96 1.56 19.48 1.74
C GLN A 96 1.78 18.02 2.08
N ASN A 97 1.63 17.17 1.10
CA ASN A 97 1.83 15.75 1.30
C ASN A 97 3.25 15.47 1.75
N ASN A 98 4.20 16.14 1.14
CA ASN A 98 5.58 15.97 1.53
C ASN A 98 5.80 16.44 2.96
N SER A 99 5.18 17.55 3.31
CA SER A 99 5.28 18.08 4.65
C SER A 99 4.68 17.12 5.66
N ILE A 100 3.53 16.61 5.35
CA ILE A 100 2.86 15.67 6.23
C ILE A 100 3.69 14.42 6.41
N TYR A 101 4.27 13.94 5.31
CA TYR A 101 5.08 12.74 5.37
C TYR A 101 6.29 12.95 6.29
N VAL A 102 6.98 14.04 6.08
CA VAL A 102 8.14 14.36 6.90
C VAL A 102 7.69 14.63 8.34
N GLY A 103 6.57 15.32 8.46
CA GLY A 103 6.02 15.60 9.77
C GLY A 103 5.67 14.33 10.51
N SER A 104 5.11 13.37 9.80
CA SER A 104 4.76 12.10 10.42
C SER A 104 5.97 11.39 10.98
N THR A 105 7.07 11.44 10.22
CA THR A 105 8.31 10.81 10.67
C THR A 105 8.82 11.49 11.93
N LYS A 106 8.79 12.82 11.93
CA LYS A 106 9.23 13.58 13.07
C LYS A 106 8.34 13.33 14.28
N GLU A 107 7.06 13.31 14.05
CA GLU A 107 6.11 13.07 15.12
C GLU A 107 6.29 11.68 15.68
N LEU A 108 6.53 10.73 14.83
CA LEU A 108 6.76 9.36 15.26
C LEU A 108 8.01 9.29 16.12
N ASN A 109 9.08 9.94 15.68
CA ASN A 109 10.30 9.96 16.48
C ASN A 109 10.07 10.61 17.82
N LYS A 110 9.34 11.70 17.83
CA LYS A 110 8.98 12.38 19.06
C LYS A 110 8.21 11.46 19.98
N PHE A 111 7.24 10.79 19.41
CA PHE A 111 6.41 9.87 20.14
C PHE A 111 7.25 8.75 20.76
N LEU A 112 8.18 8.24 20.00
CA LEU A 112 9.02 7.14 20.49
C LEU A 112 9.99 7.58 21.56
N HIS A 113 10.40 8.84 21.54
CA HIS A 113 11.38 9.33 22.49
C HIS A 113 10.75 10.00 23.70
N ASP A 114 9.47 10.28 23.62
CA ASP A 114 8.77 10.81 24.74
C ASP A 114 8.21 9.70 25.60
#